data_3ba8c63fabe933293a95c6f522d277af
#
_entry.id   3ba8c63fabe933293a95c6f522d277af
#
_cell.length_a   1.000
_cell.length_b   1.000
_cell.length_c   1.000
_cell.angle_alpha   90.00
_cell.angle_beta   90.00
_cell.angle_gamma   90.00
#
_symmetry.space_group_name_H-M   'P 1'
#
loop_
_entity.id
_entity.type
_entity.pdbx_description
1 polymer ?
#
loop_
_entity_poly.entity_id
_entity_poly.type
_entity_poly.pdbx_seq_one_letter_code
_entity_poly.pdbx_strand_id
1 'polypeptide(L)'
;MINGDMQIKWLCLFAILSFPLLLGCGLEQATREEQKPSAKVAEEAAVLHLDHAQPKLPTMRLFLADKTVTAELARSVREIATGMMFRESMGENEGMLFVFNAPHQTSFYMKNTLLPLTCAYIGPDGRILELHDMEPLDESSIPAQSTNVQFVLEMPQGWFKKQGIQVGTMIVSEKGPLKQVLVGR
;
A
#
# COMPACT_ATOMS: atom_id res chain seq x y z
N MET A 1 -50.22 14.91 38.00
CA MET A 1 -50.13 15.82 39.17
C MET A 1 -48.84 16.57 39.04
N ILE A 2 -49.04 17.86 38.79
CA ILE A 2 -48.28 19.02 39.28
C ILE A 2 -46.90 19.20 38.67
N ASN A 3 -46.75 20.03 37.67
CA ASN A 3 -46.52 21.49 37.56
C ASN A 3 -45.15 21.95 38.02
N GLY A 4 -44.54 22.76 37.21
CA GLY A 4 -43.50 23.70 37.57
C GLY A 4 -42.74 24.37 36.42
N ASP A 5 -43.45 25.25 35.72
CA ASP A 5 -42.85 26.33 34.91
C ASP A 5 -41.97 27.21 35.77
N MET A 6 -40.83 27.64 35.24
CA MET A 6 -40.30 28.94 35.61
C MET A 6 -39.52 29.59 34.47
N GLN A 7 -40.21 30.45 33.76
CA GLN A 7 -39.66 31.48 32.88
C GLN A 7 -38.97 32.56 33.72
N ILE A 8 -37.77 32.93 33.37
CA ILE A 8 -37.19 34.21 33.78
C ILE A 8 -36.76 34.97 32.54
N LYS A 9 -37.64 35.92 32.19
CA LYS A 9 -37.35 37.04 31.30
C LYS A 9 -36.44 38.03 32.03
N TRP A 10 -35.33 38.42 31.39
CA TRP A 10 -34.75 39.74 31.69
C TRP A 10 -34.59 40.49 30.36
N LEU A 11 -35.38 41.54 30.28
CA LEU A 11 -35.30 42.63 29.32
C LEU A 11 -34.40 43.71 29.93
N CYS A 12 -33.65 44.38 29.10
CA CYS A 12 -33.14 45.76 29.19
C CYS A 12 -31.71 45.78 28.64
N LEU A 13 -31.19 46.69 27.91
CA LEU A 13 -31.64 47.96 27.33
C LEU A 13 -30.59 48.40 26.31
N PHE A 14 -30.98 49.14 25.33
CA PHE A 14 -30.20 49.79 24.29
C PHE A 14 -28.94 50.52 24.79
N ALA A 15 -27.85 50.35 24.05
CA ALA A 15 -26.90 51.42 23.83
C ALA A 15 -26.35 51.32 22.40
N ILE A 16 -26.81 52.25 21.59
CA ILE A 16 -26.31 52.53 20.27
C ILE A 16 -24.96 53.27 20.44
N LEU A 17 -23.89 52.71 19.91
CA LEU A 17 -22.69 53.48 19.61
C LEU A 17 -22.20 53.07 18.23
N SER A 18 -22.50 53.96 17.30
CA SER A 18 -21.92 53.99 15.96
C SER A 18 -20.42 54.28 16.04
N PHE A 19 -19.62 53.41 15.40
CA PHE A 19 -18.28 53.78 14.94
C PHE A 19 -17.93 53.01 13.66
N PRO A 20 -17.16 53.62 12.74
CA PRO A 20 -17.24 53.34 11.32
C PRO A 20 -16.26 52.29 10.83
N LEU A 21 -16.61 51.81 9.64
CA LEU A 21 -15.72 51.23 8.61
C LEU A 21 -14.22 51.28 8.85
N LEU A 22 -13.62 50.10 8.82
CA LEU A 22 -12.36 49.93 8.07
C LEU A 22 -12.05 48.43 7.87
N LEU A 23 -11.86 48.15 6.59
CA LEU A 23 -11.02 47.11 6.00
C LEU A 23 -11.24 45.64 6.31
N GLY A 24 -11.74 44.97 5.33
CA GLY A 24 -11.14 43.84 4.61
C GLY A 24 -10.27 42.88 5.42
N CYS A 25 -10.89 41.82 5.93
CA CYS A 25 -10.15 40.60 6.18
C CYS A 25 -10.66 39.60 5.15
N GLY A 26 -9.96 39.54 4.03
CA GLY A 26 -10.12 38.48 3.05
C GLY A 26 -9.90 37.16 3.75
N LEU A 27 -10.92 36.32 3.73
CA LEU A 27 -10.77 34.88 3.92
C LEU A 27 -9.88 34.38 2.77
N GLU A 28 -8.59 34.34 3.01
CA GLU A 28 -7.64 33.66 2.16
C GLU A 28 -7.97 32.17 2.29
N GLN A 29 -8.82 31.70 1.36
CA GLN A 29 -8.93 30.29 1.08
C GLN A 29 -7.54 29.86 0.60
N ALA A 30 -6.78 29.27 1.50
CA ALA A 30 -5.59 28.52 1.15
C ALA A 30 -6.08 27.34 0.30
N THR A 31 -6.17 27.55 -1.00
CA THR A 31 -6.20 26.48 -1.98
C THR A 31 -4.90 25.71 -1.79
N ARG A 32 -5.02 24.54 -1.19
CA ARG A 32 -3.96 23.55 -1.11
C ARG A 32 -3.69 23.13 -2.57
N GLU A 33 -2.78 23.84 -3.23
CA GLU A 33 -2.22 23.38 -4.48
C GLU A 33 -1.60 22.01 -4.19
N GLU A 34 -2.18 20.96 -4.74
CA GLU A 34 -1.53 19.68 -4.88
C GLU A 34 -0.24 19.91 -5.65
N GLN A 35 0.86 20.00 -4.94
CA GLN A 35 2.18 20.19 -5.50
C GLN A 35 2.50 18.93 -6.31
N LYS A 36 2.21 19.00 -7.63
CA LYS A 36 2.69 18.03 -8.61
C LYS A 36 4.21 17.89 -8.39
N PRO A 37 4.72 16.68 -8.17
CA PRO A 37 6.15 16.50 -7.95
C PRO A 37 6.95 17.18 -9.06
N SER A 38 8.00 17.90 -8.70
CA SER A 38 8.84 18.57 -9.68
C SER A 38 9.38 17.56 -10.69
N ALA A 39 9.57 17.97 -11.94
CA ALA A 39 10.11 17.11 -12.99
C ALA A 39 11.40 16.36 -12.56
N LYS A 40 12.20 16.99 -11.69
CA LYS A 40 13.42 16.40 -11.12
C LYS A 40 13.12 15.23 -10.16
N VAL A 41 12.05 15.30 -9.37
CA VAL A 41 11.62 14.20 -8.48
C VAL A 41 11.01 13.05 -9.30
N ALA A 42 10.30 13.37 -10.37
CA ALA A 42 9.78 12.38 -11.32
C ALA A 42 10.91 11.71 -12.12
N GLU A 43 11.97 12.44 -12.47
CA GLU A 43 13.15 11.90 -13.15
C GLU A 43 14.01 11.04 -12.23
N GLU A 44 14.20 11.42 -10.95
CA GLU A 44 14.84 10.56 -9.95
C GLU A 44 14.02 9.28 -9.65
N ALA A 45 12.70 9.35 -9.63
CA ALA A 45 11.84 8.19 -9.50
C ALA A 45 11.89 7.27 -10.73
N ALA A 46 12.07 7.83 -11.94
CA ALA A 46 12.23 7.08 -13.18
C ALA A 46 13.56 6.29 -13.24
N VAL A 47 14.56 6.63 -12.43
CA VAL A 47 15.86 5.93 -12.35
C VAL A 47 15.84 4.76 -11.35
N LEU A 48 14.77 4.63 -10.55
CA LEU A 48 14.69 3.60 -9.51
C LEU A 48 14.49 2.20 -10.07
N HIS A 49 13.72 2.02 -11.13
CA HIS A 49 13.51 0.72 -11.78
C HIS A 49 14.36 0.58 -13.05
N LEU A 50 14.61 -0.65 -13.47
CA LEU A 50 15.26 -0.96 -14.74
C LEU A 50 14.30 -0.68 -15.92
N ASP A 51 14.85 -0.50 -17.09
CA ASP A 51 14.14 -0.37 -18.39
C ASP A 51 13.98 -1.72 -19.13
N HIS A 52 14.34 -2.81 -18.44
CA HIS A 52 14.27 -4.19 -18.90
C HIS A 52 13.98 -5.12 -17.72
N ALA A 53 13.66 -6.39 -17.99
CA ALA A 53 13.46 -7.39 -16.95
C ALA A 53 14.73 -7.56 -16.09
N GLN A 54 14.58 -7.47 -14.77
CA GLN A 54 15.71 -7.75 -13.90
C GLN A 54 16.14 -9.23 -13.99
N PRO A 55 17.43 -9.54 -13.77
CA PRO A 55 17.90 -10.91 -13.69
C PRO A 55 17.10 -11.71 -12.66
N LYS A 56 17.08 -13.05 -12.80
CA LYS A 56 16.48 -13.89 -11.76
C LYS A 56 17.15 -13.62 -10.42
N LEU A 57 16.34 -13.33 -9.41
CA LEU A 57 16.78 -13.06 -8.04
C LEU A 57 16.98 -14.39 -7.29
N PRO A 58 17.71 -14.38 -6.15
CA PRO A 58 17.76 -15.52 -5.26
C PRO A 58 16.34 -15.95 -4.85
N THR A 59 16.09 -17.25 -4.83
CA THR A 59 14.77 -17.81 -4.53
C THR A 59 14.70 -18.42 -3.14
N MET A 60 13.47 -18.52 -2.62
CA MET A 60 13.16 -19.20 -1.37
C MET A 60 11.84 -19.96 -1.53
N ARG A 61 11.76 -21.16 -0.94
CA ARG A 61 10.50 -21.87 -0.83
C ARG A 61 9.66 -21.30 0.29
N LEU A 62 8.42 -21.04 -0.02
CA LEU A 62 7.41 -20.57 0.92
C LEU A 62 6.29 -21.60 1.04
N PHE A 63 5.76 -21.73 2.24
CA PHE A 63 4.64 -22.63 2.56
C PHE A 63 3.43 -21.79 2.95
N LEU A 64 2.31 -22.05 2.28
CA LEU A 64 1.01 -21.43 2.47
C LEU A 64 0.00 -22.58 2.70
N ALA A 65 -0.36 -22.84 3.94
CA ALA A 65 -1.10 -24.04 4.33
C ALA A 65 -0.37 -25.32 3.83
N ASP A 66 -1.01 -26.10 2.94
CA ASP A 66 -0.44 -27.31 2.32
C ASP A 66 0.25 -27.05 0.97
N LYS A 67 0.34 -25.78 0.55
CA LYS A 67 0.91 -25.40 -0.75
C LYS A 67 2.34 -24.91 -0.60
N THR A 68 3.14 -25.18 -1.64
CA THR A 68 4.53 -24.73 -1.74
C THR A 68 4.71 -23.88 -2.99
N VAL A 69 5.32 -22.72 -2.83
CA VAL A 69 5.72 -21.84 -3.94
C VAL A 69 7.21 -21.54 -3.86
N THR A 70 7.81 -21.24 -5.02
CA THR A 70 9.18 -20.74 -5.12
C THR A 70 9.13 -19.26 -5.42
N ALA A 71 9.53 -18.41 -4.47
CA ALA A 71 9.50 -16.96 -4.63
C ALA A 71 10.90 -16.39 -4.84
N GLU A 72 11.07 -15.54 -5.86
CA GLU A 72 12.23 -14.66 -5.98
C GLU A 72 12.19 -13.61 -4.88
N LEU A 73 13.33 -13.22 -4.31
CA LEU A 73 13.40 -12.27 -3.19
C LEU A 73 13.84 -10.89 -3.67
N ALA A 74 12.92 -9.95 -3.78
CA ALA A 74 13.19 -8.54 -4.03
C ALA A 74 13.44 -7.81 -2.69
N ARG A 75 14.68 -7.36 -2.46
CA ARG A 75 15.13 -6.80 -1.18
C ARG A 75 15.75 -5.42 -1.28
N SER A 76 16.48 -5.14 -2.38
CA SER A 76 17.03 -3.81 -2.62
C SER A 76 15.97 -2.87 -3.19
N VAL A 77 16.19 -1.57 -3.03
CA VAL A 77 15.27 -0.55 -3.56
C VAL A 77 15.03 -0.75 -5.06
N ARG A 78 16.06 -1.08 -5.84
CA ARG A 78 15.97 -1.31 -7.28
C ARG A 78 15.21 -2.59 -7.61
N GLU A 79 15.46 -3.69 -6.89
CA GLU A 79 14.74 -4.95 -7.09
C GLU A 79 13.24 -4.79 -6.80
N ILE A 80 12.91 -4.08 -5.72
CA ILE A 80 11.52 -3.76 -5.33
C ILE A 80 10.87 -2.86 -6.38
N ALA A 81 11.55 -1.80 -6.82
CA ALA A 81 11.00 -0.87 -7.79
C ALA A 81 10.82 -1.49 -9.18
N THR A 82 11.68 -2.44 -9.58
CA THR A 82 11.56 -3.14 -10.86
C THR A 82 10.52 -4.27 -10.79
N GLY A 83 10.51 -5.03 -9.70
CA GLY A 83 9.54 -6.12 -9.48
C GLY A 83 9.44 -7.06 -10.69
N MET A 84 8.20 -7.32 -11.11
CA MET A 84 7.87 -8.19 -12.25
C MET A 84 7.85 -7.47 -13.61
N MET A 85 8.29 -6.20 -13.68
CA MET A 85 8.33 -5.45 -14.93
C MET A 85 9.10 -6.20 -16.01
N PHE A 86 8.58 -6.16 -17.24
CA PHE A 86 9.17 -6.75 -18.45
C PHE A 86 9.33 -8.29 -18.42
N ARG A 87 8.82 -8.98 -17.40
CA ARG A 87 8.79 -10.44 -17.38
C ARG A 87 7.74 -10.94 -18.36
N GLU A 88 8.12 -11.89 -19.21
CA GLU A 88 7.24 -12.47 -20.24
C GLU A 88 6.56 -13.76 -19.76
N SER A 89 7.11 -14.41 -18.74
CA SER A 89 6.58 -15.66 -18.20
C SER A 89 6.87 -15.84 -16.72
N MET A 90 6.02 -16.60 -16.06
CA MET A 90 6.16 -17.04 -14.67
C MET A 90 5.52 -18.43 -14.54
N GLY A 91 6.18 -19.34 -13.83
CA GLY A 91 5.64 -20.67 -13.56
C GLY A 91 4.41 -20.62 -12.63
N GLU A 92 3.55 -21.61 -12.71
CA GLU A 92 2.29 -21.65 -11.92
C GLU A 92 2.54 -21.49 -10.41
N ASN A 93 3.61 -22.10 -9.87
CA ASN A 93 3.97 -22.03 -8.45
C ASN A 93 5.23 -21.17 -8.22
N GLU A 94 5.52 -20.26 -9.12
CA GLU A 94 6.58 -19.25 -8.98
C GLU A 94 5.95 -17.91 -8.60
N GLY A 95 6.72 -17.07 -7.89
CA GLY A 95 6.28 -15.75 -7.49
C GLY A 95 7.46 -14.84 -7.17
N MET A 96 7.15 -13.61 -6.72
CA MET A 96 8.14 -12.68 -6.18
C MET A 96 7.70 -12.19 -4.81
N LEU A 97 8.60 -12.33 -3.83
CA LEU A 97 8.42 -11.82 -2.47
C LEU A 97 9.22 -10.53 -2.29
N PHE A 98 8.51 -9.44 -2.10
CA PHE A 98 9.06 -8.14 -1.76
C PHE A 98 9.24 -8.05 -0.25
N VAL A 99 10.42 -7.62 0.19
CA VAL A 99 10.80 -7.61 1.61
C VAL A 99 11.13 -6.19 2.03
N PHE A 100 10.33 -5.63 2.93
CA PHE A 100 10.55 -4.29 3.49
C PHE A 100 11.23 -4.38 4.86
N ASN A 101 12.14 -3.45 5.14
CA ASN A 101 12.89 -3.42 6.39
C ASN A 101 12.00 -3.15 7.62
N ALA A 102 10.91 -2.41 7.44
CA ALA A 102 9.92 -2.11 8.47
C ALA A 102 8.50 -2.14 7.92
N PRO A 103 7.49 -2.46 8.75
CA PRO A 103 6.10 -2.38 8.35
C PRO A 103 5.70 -0.95 7.98
N HIS A 104 4.92 -0.79 6.91
CA HIS A 104 4.37 0.49 6.47
C HIS A 104 3.12 0.26 5.60
N GLN A 105 2.42 1.33 5.26
CA GLN A 105 1.44 1.28 4.19
C GLN A 105 2.19 1.32 2.85
N THR A 106 1.95 0.35 2.00
CA THR A 106 2.56 0.26 0.67
C THR A 106 1.50 0.34 -0.42
N SER A 107 1.95 0.55 -1.64
CA SER A 107 1.09 0.53 -2.82
C SER A 107 1.82 -0.11 -3.98
N PHE A 108 1.09 -0.90 -4.77
CA PHE A 108 1.60 -1.57 -5.95
C PHE A 108 0.84 -1.07 -7.19
N TYR A 109 1.39 -1.32 -8.36
CA TYR A 109 0.82 -0.97 -9.67
C TYR A 109 1.49 -1.84 -10.74
N MET A 110 0.93 -1.88 -11.95
CA MET A 110 1.37 -2.80 -13.00
C MET A 110 2.13 -2.12 -14.15
N LYS A 111 2.82 -1.01 -13.87
CA LYS A 111 3.67 -0.35 -14.87
C LYS A 111 4.66 -1.35 -15.48
N ASN A 112 4.74 -1.39 -16.82
CA ASN A 112 5.62 -2.27 -17.56
C ASN A 112 5.49 -3.77 -17.20
N THR A 113 4.43 -4.19 -16.51
CA THR A 113 4.20 -5.58 -16.10
C THR A 113 3.20 -6.23 -17.05
N LEU A 114 3.68 -7.24 -17.77
CA LEU A 114 2.92 -7.89 -18.87
C LEU A 114 2.07 -9.07 -18.38
N LEU A 115 2.41 -9.62 -17.22
CA LEU A 115 1.75 -10.79 -16.64
C LEU A 115 0.60 -10.36 -15.74
N PRO A 116 -0.60 -11.00 -15.85
CA PRO A 116 -1.65 -10.80 -14.86
C PRO A 116 -1.22 -11.40 -13.52
N LEU A 117 -1.30 -10.61 -12.44
CA LEU A 117 -0.81 -10.98 -11.12
C LEU A 117 -1.90 -10.82 -10.06
N THR A 118 -1.75 -11.53 -8.95
CA THR A 118 -2.43 -11.23 -7.69
C THR A 118 -1.36 -10.89 -6.65
N CYS A 119 -1.44 -9.72 -6.01
CA CYS A 119 -0.59 -9.40 -4.87
C CYS A 119 -1.28 -9.75 -3.55
N ALA A 120 -0.49 -10.35 -2.64
CA ALA A 120 -0.85 -10.55 -1.25
C ALA A 120 -0.06 -9.57 -0.38
N TYR A 121 -0.74 -8.64 0.30
CA TYR A 121 -0.14 -7.83 1.36
C TYR A 121 -0.04 -8.63 2.64
N ILE A 122 1.13 -8.66 3.27
CA ILE A 122 1.47 -9.59 4.34
C ILE A 122 2.05 -8.81 5.52
N GLY A 123 1.54 -9.10 6.72
CA GLY A 123 2.01 -8.52 7.96
C GLY A 123 3.38 -9.05 8.42
N PRO A 124 3.98 -8.41 9.44
CA PRO A 124 5.27 -8.85 9.99
C PRO A 124 5.22 -10.24 10.64
N ASP A 125 4.04 -10.72 11.00
CA ASP A 125 3.81 -12.06 11.52
C ASP A 125 3.73 -13.12 10.42
N GLY A 126 3.72 -12.72 9.14
CA GLY A 126 3.59 -13.60 7.98
C GLY A 126 2.15 -13.89 7.56
N ARG A 127 1.14 -13.24 8.15
CA ARG A 127 -0.27 -13.42 7.75
C ARG A 127 -0.61 -12.57 6.54
N ILE A 128 -1.36 -13.15 5.62
CA ILE A 128 -1.97 -12.40 4.51
C ILE A 128 -3.04 -11.46 5.10
N LEU A 129 -2.87 -10.18 4.85
CA LEU A 129 -3.79 -9.12 5.27
C LEU A 129 -4.83 -8.83 4.19
N GLU A 130 -4.41 -8.83 2.94
CA GLU A 130 -5.22 -8.45 1.79
C GLU A 130 -4.77 -9.21 0.54
N LEU A 131 -5.67 -9.40 -0.41
CA LEU A 131 -5.42 -9.99 -1.73
C LEU A 131 -6.03 -9.08 -2.79
N HIS A 132 -5.26 -8.72 -3.82
CA HIS A 132 -5.70 -7.85 -4.92
C HIS A 132 -5.27 -8.43 -6.26
N ASP A 133 -6.23 -8.67 -7.14
CA ASP A 133 -5.94 -8.98 -8.53
C ASP A 133 -5.49 -7.72 -9.27
N MET A 134 -4.50 -7.85 -10.13
CA MET A 134 -3.82 -6.75 -10.81
C MET A 134 -3.77 -7.03 -12.31
N GLU A 135 -4.31 -6.10 -13.10
CA GLU A 135 -4.37 -6.24 -14.56
C GLU A 135 -3.05 -5.77 -15.21
N PRO A 136 -2.57 -6.45 -16.26
CA PRO A 136 -1.37 -6.05 -16.97
C PRO A 136 -1.41 -4.60 -17.43
N LEU A 137 -0.29 -3.88 -17.24
CA LEU A 137 -0.08 -2.49 -17.68
C LEU A 137 -1.00 -1.46 -17.02
N ASP A 138 -1.82 -1.82 -16.05
CA ASP A 138 -2.60 -0.86 -15.28
C ASP A 138 -1.69 -0.11 -14.28
N GLU A 139 -1.52 1.19 -14.52
CA GLU A 139 -0.72 2.05 -13.65
C GLU A 139 -1.52 2.63 -12.48
N SER A 140 -2.78 2.25 -12.33
CA SER A 140 -3.59 2.63 -11.17
C SER A 140 -2.96 2.10 -9.89
N SER A 141 -2.87 2.97 -8.89
CA SER A 141 -2.32 2.61 -7.59
C SER A 141 -3.26 1.66 -6.84
N ILE A 142 -2.72 0.60 -6.28
CA ILE A 142 -3.41 -0.37 -5.43
C ILE A 142 -2.85 -0.24 -4.01
N PRO A 143 -3.31 0.75 -3.22
CA PRO A 143 -2.80 0.96 -1.88
C PRO A 143 -3.32 -0.12 -0.93
N ALA A 144 -2.45 -0.62 -0.05
CA ALA A 144 -2.88 -1.42 1.08
C ALA A 144 -3.80 -0.60 2.00
N GLN A 145 -4.86 -1.19 2.52
CA GLN A 145 -5.67 -0.59 3.59
C GLN A 145 -4.90 -0.61 4.91
N SER A 146 -4.11 -1.66 5.12
CA SER A 146 -3.29 -1.83 6.31
C SER A 146 -2.02 -0.96 6.26
N THR A 147 -1.68 -0.34 7.39
CA THR A 147 -0.39 0.33 7.62
C THR A 147 0.71 -0.60 8.14
N ASN A 148 0.41 -1.90 8.26
CA ASN A 148 1.29 -2.89 8.88
C ASN A 148 1.75 -3.97 7.86
N VAL A 149 2.03 -3.55 6.61
CA VAL A 149 2.54 -4.45 5.57
C VAL A 149 4.06 -4.50 5.64
N GLN A 150 4.63 -5.69 5.78
CA GLN A 150 6.09 -5.89 5.77
C GLN A 150 6.57 -6.73 4.60
N PHE A 151 5.69 -7.51 3.99
CA PHE A 151 6.01 -8.30 2.81
C PHE A 151 4.88 -8.19 1.80
N VAL A 152 5.21 -8.40 0.53
CA VAL A 152 4.21 -8.55 -0.54
C VAL A 152 4.60 -9.77 -1.37
N LEU A 153 3.65 -10.67 -1.63
CA LEU A 153 3.86 -11.81 -2.50
C LEU A 153 3.02 -11.66 -3.76
N GLU A 154 3.69 -11.54 -4.90
CA GLU A 154 3.04 -11.59 -6.22
C GLU A 154 3.07 -13.02 -6.76
N MET A 155 1.90 -13.49 -7.20
CA MET A 155 1.67 -14.78 -7.82
C MET A 155 0.87 -14.61 -9.12
N PRO A 156 0.84 -15.63 -10.01
CA PRO A 156 -0.07 -15.61 -11.16
C PRO A 156 -1.49 -15.28 -10.73
N GLN A 157 -2.18 -14.42 -11.48
CA GLN A 157 -3.52 -13.96 -11.15
C GLN A 157 -4.47 -15.13 -10.88
N GLY A 158 -5.23 -15.02 -9.78
CA GLY A 158 -6.17 -16.04 -9.34
C GLY A 158 -5.54 -17.26 -8.67
N TRP A 159 -4.20 -17.36 -8.54
CA TRP A 159 -3.54 -18.51 -7.93
C TRP A 159 -4.04 -18.76 -6.50
N PHE A 160 -4.10 -17.72 -5.66
CA PHE A 160 -4.56 -17.85 -4.27
C PHE A 160 -5.97 -18.45 -4.20
N LYS A 161 -6.89 -17.94 -5.00
CA LYS A 161 -8.27 -18.47 -5.10
C LYS A 161 -8.32 -19.92 -5.55
N LYS A 162 -7.55 -20.26 -6.60
CA LYS A 162 -7.45 -21.63 -7.14
C LYS A 162 -6.92 -22.60 -6.08
N GLN A 163 -5.98 -22.17 -5.25
CA GLN A 163 -5.38 -23.01 -4.20
C GLN A 163 -6.11 -22.96 -2.86
N GLY A 164 -7.23 -22.22 -2.75
CA GLY A 164 -7.99 -22.08 -1.51
C GLY A 164 -7.29 -21.24 -0.44
N ILE A 165 -6.29 -20.45 -0.82
CA ILE A 165 -5.56 -19.56 0.09
C ILE A 165 -6.35 -18.27 0.26
N GLN A 166 -6.52 -17.82 1.50
CA GLN A 166 -7.36 -16.68 1.87
C GLN A 166 -6.62 -15.71 2.79
N VAL A 167 -7.20 -14.53 2.97
CA VAL A 167 -6.79 -13.58 4.02
C VAL A 167 -6.76 -14.31 5.37
N GLY A 168 -5.73 -14.03 6.17
CA GLY A 168 -5.46 -14.71 7.44
C GLY A 168 -4.55 -15.96 7.31
N THR A 169 -4.34 -16.50 6.10
CA THR A 169 -3.39 -17.61 5.90
C THR A 169 -1.98 -17.17 6.30
N MET A 170 -1.29 -18.03 7.05
CA MET A 170 0.10 -17.83 7.47
C MET A 170 1.04 -18.30 6.36
N ILE A 171 2.03 -17.46 6.06
CA ILE A 171 3.15 -17.79 5.17
C ILE A 171 4.40 -17.98 6.00
N VAL A 172 5.07 -19.08 5.81
CA VAL A 172 6.38 -19.35 6.40
C VAL A 172 7.36 -19.77 5.32
N SER A 173 8.65 -19.54 5.56
CA SER A 173 9.69 -20.02 4.65
C SER A 173 10.21 -21.42 5.07
N GLU A 174 10.93 -22.07 4.17
CA GLU A 174 11.67 -23.30 4.48
C GLU A 174 12.67 -23.16 5.64
N LYS A 175 13.03 -21.90 6.00
CA LYS A 175 13.98 -21.60 7.08
C LYS A 175 13.27 -21.04 8.34
N GLY A 176 11.94 -20.96 8.33
CA GLY A 176 11.13 -20.46 9.46
C GLY A 176 10.34 -19.19 9.14
N PRO A 177 9.87 -18.48 10.16
CA PRO A 177 9.05 -17.27 10.00
C PRO A 177 9.74 -16.19 9.16
N LEU A 178 9.01 -15.57 8.23
CA LEU A 178 9.55 -14.61 7.25
C LEU A 178 10.37 -13.50 7.92
N LYS A 179 9.84 -12.87 8.95
CA LYS A 179 10.51 -11.76 9.63
C LYS A 179 11.86 -12.17 10.22
N GLN A 180 11.93 -13.32 10.86
CA GLN A 180 13.17 -13.80 11.49
C GLN A 180 14.25 -14.12 10.46
N VAL A 181 13.84 -14.65 9.30
CA VAL A 181 14.75 -15.10 8.25
C VAL A 181 15.20 -13.97 7.34
N LEU A 182 14.30 -13.02 7.01
CA LEU A 182 14.53 -12.05 5.96
C LEU A 182 14.85 -10.64 6.45
N VAL A 183 14.37 -10.27 7.65
CA VAL A 183 14.54 -8.89 8.17
C VAL A 183 15.56 -8.85 9.32
N GLY A 184 15.79 -9.98 9.96
CA GLY A 184 16.64 -10.06 11.14
C GLY A 184 15.91 -9.69 12.43
N ARG A 185 16.65 -9.75 13.53
CA ARG A 185 16.14 -9.48 14.88
C ARG A 185 16.14 -8.00 15.19
#